data_aed142f81424fe50f6227f40e808c200
#
_entry.id   aed142f81424fe50f6227f40e808c200
#
_cell.length_a   1.000
_cell.length_b   1.000
_cell.length_c   1.000
_cell.angle_alpha   90.00
_cell.angle_beta   90.00
_cell.angle_gamma   90.00
#
_symmetry.space_group_name_H-M   'P 1'
#
loop_
_entity.id
_entity.type
_entity.pdbx_description
1 polymer ?
#
loop_
_entity_poly.entity_id
_entity_poly.type
_entity_poly.pdbx_seq_one_letter_code
_entity_poly.pdbx_strand_id
1 'polypeptide(L)'
;PIYGQNHIEAPNIDRLAREGVVFTNAYANVPVCGASRASLMTGLRPTRARFVGYDARDDVDAPGVTPLHGFLKSQGYHTESMGKVLHDRDDSEDGWSVPPWSAQEGVPKDRATGFRNYQDPANIAAFRKNGVGPATEAVDVPDNAYFDGQTADRAVAALERLAKTEQPFFLAVGFVKPHLPFTAPKKYWDLYDHDAIELARVKSMPEGVPDAARHSFGELRRYTDVPDDPLETVGDELARKLRHGYYASVSYADAQVGRVLDKLRALGLDDSTIVVLIGDHGWSLGDHGLWAKHSTFDVATRTVAVMRAPGFDSTGTAQGLVELVDIYPTLLDLLDVEPPGHLQGQSFVPLLADIAAPGKEAVFPRWKNADVVKTERYALTTWFDRQGRSIAEMMFDHEIDRDEIENVAPNGKLRLTKQALRALLEDLGREER
;
A
#
# COMPACT_ATOMS: atom_id res chain seq x y z
N PRO A 1 -14.80 -5.53 -1.23
CA PRO A 1 -15.75 -6.32 -0.41
C PRO A 1 -15.08 -7.08 0.72
N ILE A 2 -13.83 -7.59 0.56
CA ILE A 2 -13.12 -8.39 1.58
C ILE A 2 -12.89 -7.68 2.92
N TYR A 3 -12.96 -6.36 2.94
CA TYR A 3 -12.85 -5.52 4.15
C TYR A 3 -14.19 -4.86 4.54
N GLY A 4 -15.32 -5.41 4.10
CA GLY A 4 -16.66 -4.89 4.40
C GLY A 4 -17.11 -3.74 3.49
N GLN A 5 -16.34 -3.35 2.50
CA GLN A 5 -16.69 -2.30 1.53
C GLN A 5 -17.49 -2.88 0.36
N ASN A 6 -18.70 -3.34 0.62
CA ASN A 6 -19.54 -4.09 -0.33
C ASN A 6 -19.98 -3.28 -1.56
N HIS A 7 -19.74 -1.98 -1.58
CA HIS A 7 -20.05 -1.08 -2.70
C HIS A 7 -18.93 -0.99 -3.74
N ILE A 8 -17.80 -1.68 -3.52
CA ILE A 8 -16.67 -1.71 -4.46
C ILE A 8 -16.71 -3.01 -5.28
N GLU A 9 -16.63 -2.87 -6.60
CA GLU A 9 -16.58 -4.00 -7.54
C GLU A 9 -15.13 -4.46 -7.73
N ALA A 10 -14.76 -5.53 -7.03
CA ALA A 10 -13.41 -6.13 -7.09
C ALA A 10 -13.47 -7.67 -7.11
N PRO A 11 -14.13 -8.28 -8.13
CA PRO A 11 -14.44 -9.72 -8.13
C PRO A 11 -13.20 -10.63 -8.19
N ASN A 12 -12.08 -10.16 -8.75
CA ASN A 12 -10.86 -10.96 -8.88
C ASN A 12 -10.07 -11.01 -7.57
N ILE A 13 -9.98 -9.87 -6.87
CA ILE A 13 -9.41 -9.80 -5.52
C ILE A 13 -10.28 -10.60 -4.56
N ASP A 14 -11.61 -10.52 -4.66
CA ASP A 14 -12.53 -11.33 -3.86
C ASP A 14 -12.39 -12.84 -4.15
N ARG A 15 -12.10 -13.22 -5.39
CA ARG A 15 -11.80 -14.61 -5.73
C ARG A 15 -10.51 -15.08 -5.04
N LEU A 16 -9.42 -14.31 -5.14
CA LEU A 16 -8.17 -14.62 -4.45
C LEU A 16 -8.37 -14.72 -2.93
N ALA A 17 -9.17 -13.83 -2.36
CA ALA A 17 -9.52 -13.84 -0.94
C ALA A 17 -10.29 -15.09 -0.49
N ARG A 18 -11.12 -15.65 -1.36
CA ARG A 18 -11.81 -16.94 -1.08
C ARG A 18 -10.89 -18.15 -1.19
N GLU A 19 -9.80 -18.03 -1.95
CA GLU A 19 -8.81 -19.07 -2.20
C GLU A 19 -7.60 -19.02 -1.25
N GLY A 20 -7.50 -17.99 -0.42
CA GLY A 20 -6.39 -17.76 0.50
C GLY A 20 -6.81 -17.12 1.81
N VAL A 21 -5.84 -16.57 2.52
CA VAL A 21 -6.02 -15.89 3.80
C VAL A 21 -6.00 -14.36 3.59
N VAL A 22 -7.03 -13.69 4.11
CA VAL A 22 -7.15 -12.24 4.17
C VAL A 22 -6.67 -11.75 5.53
N PHE A 23 -5.66 -10.88 5.56
CA PHE A 23 -5.17 -10.26 6.80
C PHE A 23 -5.85 -8.91 7.01
N THR A 24 -6.83 -8.84 7.90
CA THR A 24 -7.63 -7.62 8.13
C THR A 24 -6.89 -6.55 8.92
N ASN A 25 -5.85 -6.95 9.65
CA ASN A 25 -5.01 -6.08 10.44
C ASN A 25 -3.56 -6.07 9.90
N ALA A 26 -3.42 -5.82 8.60
CA ALA A 26 -2.14 -5.63 7.94
C ALA A 26 -1.78 -4.14 7.88
N TYR A 27 -0.55 -3.80 8.25
CA TYR A 27 -0.10 -2.41 8.37
C TYR A 27 1.15 -2.13 7.56
N ALA A 28 1.12 -1.00 6.84
CA ALA A 28 2.30 -0.43 6.23
C ALA A 28 3.17 0.21 7.32
N ASN A 29 4.48 0.00 7.24
CA ASN A 29 5.42 0.60 8.19
C ASN A 29 5.54 2.12 8.00
N VAL A 30 5.26 2.63 6.79
CA VAL A 30 5.22 4.06 6.47
C VAL A 30 4.05 4.35 5.52
N PRO A 31 3.18 5.34 5.78
CA PRO A 31 2.08 5.68 4.87
C PRO A 31 2.55 6.55 3.69
N VAL A 32 3.57 6.08 2.96
CA VAL A 32 4.08 6.69 1.72
C VAL A 32 4.83 5.67 0.86
N CYS A 33 4.64 5.74 -0.46
CA CYS A 33 5.02 4.69 -1.40
C CYS A 33 6.51 4.29 -1.34
N GLY A 34 7.46 5.22 -1.52
CA GLY A 34 8.90 4.89 -1.57
C GLY A 34 9.36 4.21 -0.29
N ALA A 35 9.12 4.86 0.86
CA ALA A 35 9.54 4.34 2.16
C ALA A 35 8.87 3.01 2.52
N SER A 36 7.57 2.83 2.24
CA SER A 36 6.88 1.56 2.48
C SER A 36 7.45 0.41 1.64
N ARG A 37 7.69 0.66 0.35
CA ARG A 37 8.23 -0.34 -0.59
C ARG A 37 9.67 -0.72 -0.26
N ALA A 38 10.51 0.27 0.06
CA ALA A 38 11.89 0.02 0.50
C ALA A 38 11.92 -0.78 1.82
N SER A 39 11.07 -0.45 2.79
CA SER A 39 10.94 -1.21 4.04
C SER A 39 10.52 -2.66 3.79
N LEU A 40 9.50 -2.90 2.96
CA LEU A 40 9.02 -4.23 2.60
C LEU A 40 10.12 -5.04 1.89
N MET A 41 10.76 -4.45 0.88
CA MET A 41 11.74 -5.18 0.05
C MET A 41 13.04 -5.47 0.77
N THR A 42 13.44 -4.63 1.73
CA THR A 42 14.65 -4.87 2.55
C THR A 42 14.38 -5.68 3.81
N GLY A 43 13.12 -5.78 4.27
CA GLY A 43 12.79 -6.37 5.56
C GLY A 43 13.26 -5.53 6.76
N LEU A 44 13.59 -4.25 6.53
CA LEU A 44 14.03 -3.30 7.55
C LEU A 44 12.92 -2.31 7.91
N ARG A 45 12.80 -2.00 9.20
CA ARG A 45 11.88 -0.98 9.67
C ARG A 45 12.36 0.43 9.31
N PRO A 46 11.43 1.36 9.07
CA PRO A 46 11.77 2.76 8.90
C PRO A 46 12.32 3.35 10.20
N THR A 47 13.23 4.31 10.08
CA THR A 47 13.71 5.12 11.22
C THR A 47 13.50 6.61 10.94
N ARG A 48 14.00 7.49 11.80
CA ARG A 48 13.95 8.94 11.54
C ARG A 48 14.84 9.39 10.38
N ALA A 49 15.77 8.55 9.97
CA ALA A 49 16.72 8.84 8.90
C ALA A 49 16.63 7.86 7.72
N ARG A 50 16.05 6.70 7.92
CA ARG A 50 15.91 5.65 6.91
C ARG A 50 14.45 5.47 6.52
N PHE A 51 14.17 5.42 5.21
CA PHE A 51 12.83 5.22 4.64
C PHE A 51 11.82 6.27 5.13
N VAL A 52 12.12 7.56 4.88
CA VAL A 52 11.34 8.67 5.43
C VAL A 52 10.29 9.19 4.45
N GLY A 53 10.61 9.27 3.16
CA GLY A 53 9.80 9.95 2.13
C GLY A 53 9.38 9.07 0.96
N TYR A 54 8.75 9.70 -0.02
CA TYR A 54 8.39 9.03 -1.27
C TYR A 54 9.59 8.68 -2.14
N ASP A 55 10.68 9.39 -1.96
CA ASP A 55 11.99 9.26 -2.63
C ASP A 55 12.95 8.32 -1.90
N ALA A 56 12.48 7.61 -0.88
CA ALA A 56 13.28 6.60 -0.20
C ALA A 56 13.62 5.46 -1.16
N ARG A 57 14.89 5.03 -1.11
CA ARG A 57 15.46 3.98 -1.93
C ARG A 57 16.16 2.95 -1.03
N ASP A 58 16.07 1.68 -1.36
CA ASP A 58 16.73 0.63 -0.60
C ASP A 58 18.25 0.65 -0.79
N ASP A 59 18.77 0.95 -1.99
CA ASP A 59 20.18 1.05 -2.30
C ASP A 59 20.88 2.27 -1.66
N VAL A 60 20.13 3.33 -1.35
CA VAL A 60 20.64 4.57 -0.74
C VAL A 60 20.44 4.59 0.77
N ASP A 61 19.24 4.25 1.24
CA ASP A 61 18.86 4.35 2.66
C ASP A 61 19.30 3.13 3.49
N ALA A 62 19.58 1.99 2.82
CA ALA A 62 20.05 0.75 3.43
C ALA A 62 21.23 0.11 2.66
N PRO A 63 22.34 0.84 2.47
CA PRO A 63 23.46 0.37 1.66
C PRO A 63 24.04 -0.93 2.22
N GLY A 64 24.26 -1.91 1.34
CA GLY A 64 24.78 -3.22 1.71
C GLY A 64 23.78 -4.24 2.25
N VAL A 65 22.51 -3.84 2.39
CA VAL A 65 21.42 -4.76 2.70
C VAL A 65 20.94 -5.43 1.41
N THR A 66 20.75 -6.73 1.45
CA THR A 66 20.26 -7.49 0.30
C THR A 66 18.73 -7.47 0.29
N PRO A 67 18.06 -6.82 -0.68
CA PRO A 67 16.62 -6.83 -0.76
C PRO A 67 16.08 -8.19 -1.19
N LEU A 68 14.80 -8.46 -0.95
CA LEU A 68 14.11 -9.73 -1.21
C LEU A 68 14.41 -10.30 -2.60
N HIS A 69 14.27 -9.51 -3.64
CA HIS A 69 14.52 -9.94 -5.02
C HIS A 69 15.97 -10.32 -5.27
N GLY A 70 16.92 -9.56 -4.72
CA GLY A 70 18.34 -9.86 -4.81
C GLY A 70 18.72 -11.12 -4.03
N PHE A 71 18.11 -11.33 -2.87
CA PHE A 71 18.29 -12.53 -2.07
C PHE A 71 17.75 -13.76 -2.80
N LEU A 72 16.52 -13.73 -3.30
CA LEU A 72 15.93 -14.83 -4.06
C LEU A 72 16.73 -15.14 -5.34
N LYS A 73 17.26 -14.12 -6.02
CA LYS A 73 18.18 -14.32 -7.15
C LYS A 73 19.42 -15.11 -6.72
N SER A 74 20.00 -14.80 -5.56
CA SER A 74 21.16 -15.54 -5.03
C SER A 74 20.82 -17.00 -4.66
N GLN A 75 19.54 -17.29 -4.38
CA GLN A 75 19.02 -18.64 -4.15
C GLN A 75 18.63 -19.37 -5.45
N GLY A 76 18.96 -18.81 -6.61
CA GLY A 76 18.74 -19.46 -7.90
C GLY A 76 17.40 -19.15 -8.57
N TYR A 77 16.58 -18.27 -8.00
CA TYR A 77 15.34 -17.81 -8.62
C TYR A 77 15.60 -16.88 -9.80
N HIS A 78 14.80 -16.99 -10.86
CA HIS A 78 14.68 -15.92 -11.83
C HIS A 78 13.83 -14.81 -11.26
N THR A 79 14.36 -13.59 -11.13
CA THR A 79 13.66 -12.47 -10.53
C THR A 79 13.32 -11.42 -11.58
N GLU A 80 12.06 -10.97 -11.63
CA GLU A 80 11.58 -10.03 -12.64
C GLU A 80 10.56 -9.05 -12.05
N SER A 81 10.67 -7.77 -12.44
CA SER A 81 9.83 -6.66 -11.96
C SER A 81 9.14 -5.94 -13.09
N MET A 82 7.85 -5.63 -12.92
CA MET A 82 7.01 -4.93 -13.88
C MET A 82 6.15 -3.87 -13.23
N GLY A 83 6.14 -2.68 -13.81
CA GLY A 83 5.36 -1.55 -13.33
C GLY A 83 5.94 -0.93 -12.04
N LYS A 84 5.07 -0.57 -11.10
CA LYS A 84 5.46 0.13 -9.87
C LYS A 84 5.73 -0.85 -8.71
N VAL A 85 6.87 -1.52 -8.71
CA VAL A 85 7.31 -2.40 -7.60
C VAL A 85 8.11 -1.61 -6.56
N LEU A 86 9.24 -1.04 -6.92
CA LEU A 86 9.92 0.01 -6.15
C LEU A 86 9.42 1.40 -6.62
N HIS A 87 9.73 2.47 -5.89
CA HIS A 87 9.31 3.81 -6.30
C HIS A 87 10.10 4.28 -7.51
N ASP A 88 11.40 4.13 -7.46
CA ASP A 88 12.30 4.35 -8.58
C ASP A 88 12.67 2.99 -9.20
N ARG A 89 12.61 2.91 -10.51
CA ARG A 89 12.80 1.66 -11.22
C ARG A 89 14.22 1.11 -11.15
N ASP A 90 15.20 2.02 -11.11
CA ASP A 90 16.62 1.72 -11.00
C ASP A 90 17.11 1.46 -9.58
N ASP A 91 16.19 1.50 -8.59
CA ASP A 91 16.49 1.16 -7.22
C ASP A 91 16.81 -0.34 -7.11
N SER A 92 17.99 -0.68 -6.58
CA SER A 92 18.52 -2.05 -6.46
C SER A 92 18.38 -2.89 -7.74
N GLU A 93 18.60 -2.27 -8.91
CA GLU A 93 18.39 -2.87 -10.23
C GLU A 93 19.17 -4.20 -10.40
N ASP A 94 20.38 -4.29 -9.85
CA ASP A 94 21.25 -5.48 -9.92
C ASP A 94 20.63 -6.72 -9.24
N GLY A 95 19.69 -6.53 -8.34
CA GLY A 95 18.93 -7.61 -7.68
C GLY A 95 17.95 -8.34 -8.60
N TRP A 96 17.64 -7.81 -9.76
CA TRP A 96 16.77 -8.44 -10.74
C TRP A 96 17.56 -9.25 -11.78
N SER A 97 16.97 -10.32 -12.31
CA SER A 97 17.59 -11.15 -13.37
C SER A 97 17.55 -10.47 -14.72
N VAL A 98 16.58 -9.60 -14.93
CA VAL A 98 16.42 -8.75 -16.12
C VAL A 98 16.08 -7.32 -15.66
N PRO A 99 16.44 -6.28 -16.41
CA PRO A 99 16.12 -4.91 -16.04
C PRO A 99 14.62 -4.73 -15.73
N PRO A 100 14.25 -4.03 -14.63
CA PRO A 100 12.87 -3.73 -14.31
C PRO A 100 12.15 -3.02 -15.45
N TRP A 101 10.95 -3.48 -15.78
CA TRP A 101 10.18 -2.93 -16.90
C TRP A 101 9.12 -1.93 -16.43
N SER A 102 8.95 -0.83 -17.18
CA SER A 102 7.88 0.13 -16.98
C SER A 102 7.28 0.58 -18.30
N ALA A 103 5.96 0.67 -18.37
CA ALA A 103 5.23 1.18 -19.53
C ALA A 103 5.54 2.66 -19.85
N GLN A 104 6.08 3.42 -18.88
CA GLN A 104 6.41 4.85 -19.08
C GLN A 104 7.51 5.07 -20.11
N GLU A 105 8.38 4.11 -20.34
CA GLU A 105 9.53 4.23 -21.25
C GLU A 105 9.16 4.30 -22.73
N GLY A 106 8.09 3.64 -23.12
CA GLY A 106 7.61 3.61 -24.51
C GLY A 106 6.75 4.81 -24.91
N VAL A 107 6.47 5.74 -24.00
CA VAL A 107 5.53 6.83 -24.25
C VAL A 107 6.20 7.94 -25.09
N PRO A 108 5.63 8.31 -26.26
CA PRO A 108 6.11 9.42 -27.07
C PRO A 108 6.13 10.74 -26.25
N LYS A 109 7.17 11.55 -26.44
CA LYS A 109 7.34 12.82 -25.68
C LYS A 109 6.12 13.75 -25.76
N ASP A 110 5.40 13.70 -26.86
CA ASP A 110 4.18 14.47 -27.09
C ASP A 110 2.96 13.95 -26.31
N ARG A 111 3.01 12.76 -25.74
CA ARG A 111 1.98 12.17 -24.89
C ARG A 111 2.46 11.90 -23.46
N ALA A 112 3.73 12.15 -23.18
CA ALA A 112 4.32 11.86 -21.88
C ALA A 112 3.74 12.78 -20.79
N THR A 113 3.01 12.18 -19.84
CA THR A 113 2.46 12.83 -18.65
C THR A 113 2.94 12.15 -17.37
N GLY A 114 4.09 11.47 -17.45
CA GLY A 114 4.65 10.66 -16.37
C GLY A 114 3.68 9.57 -15.91
N PHE A 115 3.73 9.20 -14.66
CA PHE A 115 2.85 8.18 -14.07
C PHE A 115 1.34 8.50 -14.17
N ARG A 116 0.98 9.76 -14.50
CA ARG A 116 -0.43 10.19 -14.63
C ARG A 116 -1.12 9.56 -15.80
N ASN A 117 -0.39 9.36 -16.91
CA ASN A 117 -0.83 8.60 -18.09
C ASN A 117 -2.19 9.03 -18.65
N TYR A 118 -2.45 10.35 -18.74
CA TYR A 118 -3.70 10.86 -19.33
C TYR A 118 -3.87 10.41 -20.78
N GLN A 119 -5.11 10.08 -21.15
CA GLN A 119 -5.51 9.67 -22.49
C GLN A 119 -6.35 10.75 -23.19
N ASP A 120 -7.06 11.61 -22.43
CA ASP A 120 -7.82 12.72 -22.98
C ASP A 120 -6.86 13.83 -23.51
N PRO A 121 -6.99 14.23 -24.79
CA PRO A 121 -6.15 15.29 -25.37
C PRO A 121 -6.18 16.63 -24.59
N ALA A 122 -7.35 16.97 -24.00
CA ALA A 122 -7.47 18.20 -23.19
C ALA A 122 -6.68 18.09 -21.88
N ASN A 123 -6.69 16.91 -21.22
CA ASN A 123 -5.91 16.67 -20.01
C ASN A 123 -4.40 16.62 -20.31
N ILE A 124 -4.00 16.03 -21.43
CA ILE A 124 -2.61 16.06 -21.91
C ILE A 124 -2.17 17.51 -22.16
N ALA A 125 -3.01 18.32 -22.80
CA ALA A 125 -2.73 19.73 -23.05
C ALA A 125 -2.65 20.54 -21.74
N ALA A 126 -3.53 20.28 -20.77
CA ALA A 126 -3.49 20.88 -19.45
C ALA A 126 -2.18 20.53 -18.72
N PHE A 127 -1.78 19.25 -18.75
CA PHE A 127 -0.51 18.81 -18.18
C PHE A 127 0.70 19.51 -18.83
N ARG A 128 0.73 19.62 -20.15
CA ARG A 128 1.82 20.32 -20.86
C ARG A 128 1.92 21.79 -20.48
N LYS A 129 0.78 22.45 -20.26
CA LYS A 129 0.72 23.86 -19.88
C LYS A 129 1.13 24.10 -18.43
N ASN A 130 0.68 23.25 -17.51
CA ASN A 130 0.72 23.49 -16.06
C ASN A 130 1.66 22.53 -15.31
N GLY A 131 2.24 21.51 -15.98
CA GLY A 131 2.98 20.41 -15.35
C GLY A 131 2.10 19.41 -14.62
N VAL A 132 0.76 19.61 -14.63
CA VAL A 132 -0.26 18.79 -14.01
C VAL A 132 -1.61 19.00 -14.71
N GLY A 133 -2.46 17.96 -14.70
CA GLY A 133 -3.82 17.97 -15.22
C GLY A 133 -4.85 17.81 -14.10
N PRO A 134 -6.09 17.37 -14.42
CA PRO A 134 -7.13 17.13 -13.41
C PRO A 134 -6.85 15.88 -12.58
N ALA A 135 -7.48 15.82 -11.39
CA ALA A 135 -7.35 14.70 -10.46
C ALA A 135 -8.06 13.42 -10.93
N THR A 136 -8.91 13.52 -11.94
CA THR A 136 -9.73 12.40 -12.45
C THR A 136 -9.78 12.40 -13.97
N GLU A 137 -9.92 11.17 -14.55
CA GLU A 137 -10.15 11.02 -15.99
C GLU A 137 -10.94 9.73 -16.28
N ALA A 138 -11.96 9.84 -17.15
CA ALA A 138 -12.77 8.72 -17.64
C ALA A 138 -12.83 8.80 -19.17
N VAL A 139 -12.05 7.96 -19.86
CA VAL A 139 -12.04 7.92 -21.34
C VAL A 139 -12.46 6.54 -21.81
N ASP A 140 -13.25 6.48 -22.89
CA ASP A 140 -13.64 5.23 -23.51
C ASP A 140 -12.49 4.68 -24.35
N VAL A 141 -11.63 3.91 -23.71
CA VAL A 141 -10.42 3.31 -24.26
C VAL A 141 -10.25 1.89 -23.73
N PRO A 142 -9.50 1.01 -24.43
CA PRO A 142 -9.15 -0.31 -23.89
C PRO A 142 -8.23 -0.20 -22.67
N ASP A 143 -8.20 -1.26 -21.85
CA ASP A 143 -7.43 -1.30 -20.60
C ASP A 143 -5.94 -0.97 -20.80
N ASN A 144 -5.34 -1.46 -21.87
CA ASN A 144 -3.93 -1.24 -22.17
C ASN A 144 -3.61 0.12 -22.82
N ALA A 145 -4.59 1.02 -22.94
CA ALA A 145 -4.32 2.43 -23.18
C ALA A 145 -3.63 3.05 -21.94
N TYR A 146 -3.94 2.56 -20.74
CA TYR A 146 -3.29 2.95 -19.51
C TYR A 146 -2.17 1.98 -19.10
N PHE A 147 -1.23 2.45 -18.29
CA PHE A 147 -0.03 1.70 -17.92
C PHE A 147 -0.29 0.40 -17.18
N ASP A 148 -1.31 0.34 -16.33
CA ASP A 148 -1.61 -0.89 -15.58
C ASP A 148 -2.11 -2.01 -16.49
N GLY A 149 -2.86 -1.69 -17.55
CA GLY A 149 -3.21 -2.66 -18.56
C GLY A 149 -2.00 -3.17 -19.35
N GLN A 150 -1.04 -2.28 -19.69
CA GLN A 150 0.23 -2.68 -20.32
C GLN A 150 1.11 -3.49 -19.36
N THR A 151 1.10 -3.18 -18.07
CA THR A 151 1.79 -3.94 -17.02
C THR A 151 1.22 -5.36 -16.93
N ALA A 152 -0.11 -5.51 -16.98
CA ALA A 152 -0.75 -6.82 -17.03
C ALA A 152 -0.41 -7.60 -18.32
N ASP A 153 -0.40 -6.93 -19.50
CA ASP A 153 0.02 -7.56 -20.76
C ASP A 153 1.46 -8.12 -20.64
N ARG A 154 2.35 -7.32 -20.03
CA ARG A 154 3.75 -7.71 -19.83
C ARG A 154 3.89 -8.86 -18.85
N ALA A 155 3.15 -8.85 -17.75
CA ALA A 155 3.14 -9.91 -16.73
C ALA A 155 2.62 -11.24 -17.32
N VAL A 156 1.55 -11.19 -18.10
CA VAL A 156 0.99 -12.34 -18.82
C VAL A 156 2.04 -12.95 -19.75
N ALA A 157 2.74 -12.13 -20.55
CA ALA A 157 3.79 -12.61 -21.46
C ALA A 157 5.00 -13.18 -20.70
N ALA A 158 5.33 -12.61 -19.51
CA ALA A 158 6.39 -13.15 -18.66
C ALA A 158 6.03 -14.53 -18.11
N LEU A 159 4.80 -14.71 -17.58
CA LEU A 159 4.33 -16.02 -17.11
C LEU A 159 4.38 -17.07 -18.21
N GLU A 160 3.98 -16.75 -19.46
CA GLU A 160 4.08 -17.66 -20.60
C GLU A 160 5.52 -18.10 -20.93
N ARG A 161 6.49 -17.23 -20.66
CA ARG A 161 7.91 -17.52 -20.85
C ARG A 161 8.47 -18.33 -19.68
N LEU A 162 8.16 -17.93 -18.46
CA LEU A 162 8.64 -18.56 -17.23
C LEU A 162 8.10 -19.99 -17.07
N ALA A 163 6.85 -20.25 -17.47
CA ALA A 163 6.25 -21.58 -17.48
C ALA A 163 6.98 -22.62 -18.36
N LYS A 164 7.88 -22.17 -19.26
CA LYS A 164 8.66 -23.07 -20.13
C LYS A 164 10.03 -23.43 -19.56
N THR A 165 10.35 -22.92 -18.37
CA THR A 165 11.63 -23.18 -17.70
C THR A 165 11.41 -23.98 -16.42
N GLU A 166 12.40 -24.75 -15.99
CA GLU A 166 12.37 -25.43 -14.69
C GLU A 166 12.89 -24.54 -13.55
N GLN A 167 13.44 -23.38 -13.88
CA GLN A 167 13.96 -22.44 -12.88
C GLN A 167 12.82 -21.80 -12.09
N PRO A 168 12.84 -21.83 -10.75
CA PRO A 168 11.86 -21.13 -9.94
C PRO A 168 11.93 -19.62 -10.21
N PHE A 169 10.82 -18.91 -10.06
CA PHE A 169 10.77 -17.48 -10.33
C PHE A 169 10.16 -16.67 -9.19
N PHE A 170 10.58 -15.42 -9.10
CA PHE A 170 9.93 -14.36 -8.35
C PHE A 170 9.49 -13.27 -9.32
N LEU A 171 8.20 -13.16 -9.55
CA LEU A 171 7.60 -12.16 -10.44
C LEU A 171 6.87 -11.11 -9.60
N ALA A 172 7.40 -9.90 -9.57
CA ALA A 172 6.78 -8.76 -8.91
C ALA A 172 6.02 -7.90 -9.93
N VAL A 173 4.72 -7.72 -9.73
CA VAL A 173 3.83 -6.94 -10.63
C VAL A 173 3.23 -5.79 -9.84
N GLY A 174 3.64 -4.56 -10.16
CA GLY A 174 3.20 -3.35 -9.47
C GLY A 174 2.26 -2.50 -10.31
N PHE A 175 1.00 -2.38 -9.91
CA PHE A 175 0.04 -1.45 -10.50
C PHE A 175 0.14 -0.07 -9.86
N VAL A 176 -0.13 0.98 -10.65
CA VAL A 176 -0.15 2.36 -10.17
C VAL A 176 -1.48 2.68 -9.49
N LYS A 177 -2.58 2.14 -10.04
CA LYS A 177 -3.92 2.39 -9.49
C LYS A 177 -4.15 1.60 -8.20
N PRO A 178 -4.89 2.20 -7.26
CA PRO A 178 -5.71 3.41 -7.33
C PRO A 178 -5.01 4.74 -6.94
N HIS A 179 -3.72 4.94 -7.20
CA HIS A 179 -3.04 6.22 -6.96
C HIS A 179 -3.60 7.35 -7.84
N LEU A 180 -3.57 8.60 -7.32
CA LEU A 180 -3.86 9.82 -8.10
C LEU A 180 -2.97 9.97 -9.35
N PRO A 181 -3.48 10.59 -10.43
CA PRO A 181 -4.88 10.93 -10.65
C PRO A 181 -5.72 9.69 -10.82
N PHE A 182 -6.97 9.73 -10.47
CA PHE A 182 -7.89 8.59 -10.62
C PHE A 182 -8.30 8.47 -12.09
N THR A 183 -7.41 7.87 -12.88
CA THR A 183 -7.60 7.66 -14.32
C THR A 183 -7.88 6.18 -14.56
N ALA A 184 -9.01 5.88 -15.19
CA ALA A 184 -9.40 4.53 -15.57
C ALA A 184 -10.26 4.56 -16.85
N PRO A 185 -10.29 3.49 -17.66
CA PRO A 185 -11.24 3.37 -18.75
C PRO A 185 -12.68 3.60 -18.30
N LYS A 186 -13.46 4.32 -19.11
CA LYS A 186 -14.83 4.73 -18.79
C LYS A 186 -15.70 3.58 -18.30
N LYS A 187 -15.55 2.38 -18.83
CA LYS A 187 -16.32 1.18 -18.43
C LYS A 187 -16.25 0.87 -16.93
N TYR A 188 -15.18 1.24 -16.23
CA TYR A 188 -15.05 1.06 -14.78
C TYR A 188 -15.72 2.18 -13.99
N TRP A 189 -15.82 3.38 -14.55
CA TRP A 189 -16.62 4.47 -13.99
C TRP A 189 -18.12 4.14 -14.08
N ASP A 190 -18.54 3.57 -15.20
CA ASP A 190 -19.93 3.21 -15.45
C ASP A 190 -20.46 2.07 -14.54
N LEU A 191 -19.58 1.41 -13.76
CA LEU A 191 -20.00 0.44 -12.72
C LEU A 191 -20.71 1.11 -11.52
N TYR A 192 -20.53 2.42 -11.35
CA TYR A 192 -20.98 3.14 -10.17
C TYR A 192 -21.94 4.27 -10.54
N ASP A 193 -23.06 4.35 -9.82
CA ASP A 193 -23.92 5.51 -9.87
C ASP A 193 -23.28 6.64 -9.07
N HIS A 194 -22.93 7.74 -9.75
CA HIS A 194 -22.27 8.89 -9.16
C HIS A 194 -23.05 9.47 -7.98
N ASP A 195 -24.38 9.59 -8.12
CA ASP A 195 -25.23 10.21 -7.11
C ASP A 195 -25.43 9.32 -5.88
N ALA A 196 -25.24 8.01 -6.04
CA ALA A 196 -25.31 7.03 -4.95
C ALA A 196 -24.00 6.89 -4.16
N ILE A 197 -22.89 7.53 -4.58
CA ILE A 197 -21.62 7.43 -3.87
C ILE A 197 -21.70 8.19 -2.55
N GLU A 198 -21.57 7.44 -1.47
CA GLU A 198 -21.52 8.00 -0.12
C GLU A 198 -20.20 8.74 0.14
N LEU A 199 -20.27 9.82 0.88
CA LEU A 199 -19.10 10.57 1.36
C LEU A 199 -18.52 9.92 2.62
N ALA A 200 -17.32 10.36 3.02
CA ALA A 200 -16.71 9.92 4.28
C ALA A 200 -17.67 10.18 5.45
N ARG A 201 -17.78 9.19 6.35
CA ARG A 201 -18.67 9.29 7.50
C ARG A 201 -18.18 10.32 8.52
N VAL A 202 -16.87 10.37 8.74
CA VAL A 202 -16.19 11.35 9.60
C VAL A 202 -15.45 12.34 8.74
N LYS A 203 -16.04 13.54 8.52
CA LYS A 203 -15.50 14.58 7.62
C LYS A 203 -14.65 15.63 8.33
N SER A 204 -14.47 15.53 9.63
CA SER A 204 -13.71 16.50 10.42
C SER A 204 -12.65 15.81 11.26
N MET A 205 -11.59 16.55 11.56
CA MET A 205 -10.56 16.06 12.48
C MET A 205 -11.20 15.64 13.80
N PRO A 206 -10.73 14.53 14.40
CA PRO A 206 -11.20 14.06 15.70
C PRO A 206 -11.04 15.11 16.79
N GLU A 207 -11.91 15.07 17.79
CA GLU A 207 -11.81 15.99 18.93
C GLU A 207 -10.53 15.74 19.76
N GLY A 208 -9.87 16.80 20.12
CA GLY A 208 -8.68 16.76 20.99
C GLY A 208 -7.39 16.23 20.31
N VAL A 209 -7.37 16.04 18.99
CA VAL A 209 -6.11 15.68 18.32
C VAL A 209 -5.18 16.88 18.20
N PRO A 210 -3.84 16.68 18.29
CA PRO A 210 -2.88 17.76 18.12
C PRO A 210 -2.82 18.24 16.67
N ASP A 211 -2.44 19.50 16.46
CA ASP A 211 -2.24 20.08 15.12
C ASP A 211 -1.23 19.29 14.28
N ALA A 212 -0.28 18.62 14.93
CA ALA A 212 0.69 17.74 14.27
C ALA A 212 0.05 16.55 13.52
N ALA A 213 -1.19 16.16 13.85
CA ALA A 213 -1.94 15.13 13.14
C ALA A 213 -2.51 15.62 11.79
N ARG A 214 -2.55 16.94 11.57
CA ARG A 214 -3.08 17.55 10.35
C ARG A 214 -2.03 17.58 9.24
N HIS A 215 -2.49 17.47 8.00
CA HIS A 215 -1.67 17.78 6.83
C HIS A 215 -2.53 18.49 5.77
N SER A 216 -1.85 19.19 4.87
CA SER A 216 -2.50 20.00 3.82
C SER A 216 -3.00 19.19 2.62
N PHE A 217 -2.85 17.85 2.63
CA PHE A 217 -3.06 16.96 1.48
C PHE A 217 -2.54 17.55 0.16
N GLY A 218 -1.33 18.12 0.20
CA GLY A 218 -0.70 18.81 -0.92
C GLY A 218 -0.49 17.94 -2.16
N GLU A 219 -0.54 16.62 -2.04
CA GLU A 219 -0.52 15.71 -3.18
C GLU A 219 -1.79 15.87 -4.04
N LEU A 220 -2.97 15.95 -3.42
CA LEU A 220 -4.24 16.18 -4.13
C LEU A 220 -4.33 17.62 -4.65
N ARG A 221 -3.88 18.60 -3.86
CA ARG A 221 -3.98 20.04 -4.23
C ARG A 221 -3.14 20.46 -5.44
N ARG A 222 -2.25 19.59 -5.92
CA ARG A 222 -1.48 19.86 -7.15
C ARG A 222 -2.33 19.76 -8.40
N TYR A 223 -3.49 19.10 -8.38
CA TYR A 223 -4.33 18.87 -9.55
C TYR A 223 -5.17 20.10 -9.87
N THR A 224 -5.39 20.36 -11.17
CA THR A 224 -5.96 21.61 -11.69
C THR A 224 -7.42 21.85 -11.34
N ASP A 225 -8.15 20.81 -10.95
CA ASP A 225 -9.56 20.85 -10.57
C ASP A 225 -9.77 20.76 -9.05
N VAL A 226 -8.71 20.92 -8.27
CA VAL A 226 -8.75 20.88 -6.80
C VAL A 226 -8.32 22.25 -6.26
N PRO A 227 -9.02 22.81 -5.24
CA PRO A 227 -8.59 24.05 -4.59
C PRO A 227 -7.16 23.95 -4.07
N ASP A 228 -6.32 24.95 -4.32
CA ASP A 228 -4.92 25.00 -3.92
C ASP A 228 -4.69 25.63 -2.55
N ASP A 229 -5.67 26.35 -1.99
CA ASP A 229 -5.61 26.89 -0.63
C ASP A 229 -5.62 25.74 0.41
N PRO A 230 -4.56 25.59 1.22
CA PRO A 230 -4.48 24.55 2.24
C PRO A 230 -5.55 24.67 3.34
N LEU A 231 -6.22 25.79 3.48
CA LEU A 231 -7.30 26.01 4.45
C LEU A 231 -8.69 25.69 3.87
N GLU A 232 -8.82 25.62 2.55
CA GLU A 232 -10.08 25.30 1.88
C GLU A 232 -10.36 23.79 1.96
N THR A 233 -11.57 23.44 2.34
CA THR A 233 -12.03 22.05 2.36
C THR A 233 -12.42 21.58 0.96
N VAL A 234 -12.28 20.29 0.69
CA VAL A 234 -12.82 19.68 -0.52
C VAL A 234 -14.35 19.62 -0.37
N GLY A 235 -15.07 20.37 -1.22
CA GLY A 235 -16.52 20.38 -1.21
C GLY A 235 -17.14 19.03 -1.58
N ASP A 236 -18.39 18.79 -1.15
CA ASP A 236 -19.06 17.48 -1.26
C ASP A 236 -19.13 16.95 -2.70
N GLU A 237 -19.36 17.82 -3.68
CA GLU A 237 -19.42 17.44 -5.10
C GLU A 237 -18.06 16.93 -5.62
N LEU A 238 -17.00 17.68 -5.33
CA LEU A 238 -15.64 17.26 -5.69
C LEU A 238 -15.24 15.99 -4.92
N ALA A 239 -15.59 15.91 -3.64
CA ALA A 239 -15.34 14.72 -2.81
C ALA A 239 -16.02 13.48 -3.41
N ARG A 240 -17.26 13.59 -3.86
CA ARG A 240 -18.00 12.52 -4.54
C ARG A 240 -17.34 12.11 -5.85
N LYS A 241 -16.93 13.06 -6.68
CA LYS A 241 -16.22 12.84 -7.92
C LYS A 241 -14.87 12.11 -7.69
N LEU A 242 -14.11 12.52 -6.68
CA LEU A 242 -12.84 11.89 -6.31
C LEU A 242 -13.04 10.45 -5.82
N ARG A 243 -14.06 10.20 -4.99
CA ARG A 243 -14.41 8.85 -4.53
C ARG A 243 -14.84 7.96 -5.69
N HIS A 244 -15.65 8.49 -6.62
CA HIS A 244 -16.05 7.79 -7.85
C HIS A 244 -14.81 7.36 -8.65
N GLY A 245 -13.89 8.28 -8.89
CA GLY A 245 -12.63 7.99 -9.59
C GLY A 245 -11.76 6.96 -8.88
N TYR A 246 -11.72 7.01 -7.55
CA TYR A 246 -11.02 6.01 -6.76
C TYR A 246 -11.66 4.61 -6.92
N TYR A 247 -12.98 4.49 -6.83
CA TYR A 247 -13.70 3.22 -7.01
C TYR A 247 -13.47 2.64 -8.41
N ALA A 248 -13.59 3.47 -9.45
CA ALA A 248 -13.28 3.07 -10.82
C ALA A 248 -11.83 2.60 -10.98
N SER A 249 -10.88 3.29 -10.31
CA SER A 249 -9.47 2.91 -10.33
C SER A 249 -9.20 1.59 -9.62
N VAL A 250 -9.92 1.29 -8.52
CA VAL A 250 -9.84 -0.01 -7.83
C VAL A 250 -10.36 -1.13 -8.73
N SER A 251 -11.54 -0.95 -9.35
CA SER A 251 -12.11 -1.96 -10.26
C SER A 251 -11.24 -2.18 -11.50
N TYR A 252 -10.61 -1.13 -12.00
CA TYR A 252 -9.65 -1.25 -13.09
C TYR A 252 -8.40 -2.06 -12.67
N ALA A 253 -7.82 -1.76 -11.50
CA ALA A 253 -6.69 -2.53 -10.96
C ALA A 253 -7.07 -3.98 -10.69
N ASP A 254 -8.25 -4.24 -10.13
CA ASP A 254 -8.81 -5.57 -9.90
C ASP A 254 -8.86 -6.40 -11.20
N ALA A 255 -9.34 -5.79 -12.28
CA ALA A 255 -9.40 -6.46 -13.58
C ALA A 255 -8.00 -6.83 -14.09
N GLN A 256 -6.98 -5.98 -13.85
CA GLN A 256 -5.61 -6.29 -14.25
C GLN A 256 -5.00 -7.39 -13.37
N VAL A 257 -5.25 -7.39 -12.07
CA VAL A 257 -4.92 -8.51 -11.15
C VAL A 257 -5.55 -9.80 -11.66
N GLY A 258 -6.84 -9.77 -12.03
CA GLY A 258 -7.56 -10.91 -12.57
C GLY A 258 -6.86 -11.52 -13.79
N ARG A 259 -6.42 -10.70 -14.75
CA ARG A 259 -5.71 -11.15 -15.95
C ARG A 259 -4.43 -11.93 -15.63
N VAL A 260 -3.67 -11.46 -14.64
CA VAL A 260 -2.43 -12.12 -14.21
C VAL A 260 -2.73 -13.45 -13.51
N LEU A 261 -3.70 -13.46 -12.59
CA LEU A 261 -4.11 -14.68 -11.87
C LEU A 261 -4.72 -15.73 -12.81
N ASP A 262 -5.55 -15.31 -13.77
CA ASP A 262 -6.13 -16.21 -14.76
C ASP A 262 -5.06 -16.84 -15.67
N LYS A 263 -4.03 -16.06 -16.03
CA LYS A 263 -2.90 -16.61 -16.80
C LYS A 263 -2.09 -17.62 -15.99
N LEU A 264 -1.80 -17.31 -14.71
CA LEU A 264 -1.11 -18.23 -13.80
C LEU A 264 -1.84 -19.59 -13.76
N ARG A 265 -3.17 -19.55 -13.57
CA ARG A 265 -4.03 -20.74 -13.54
C ARG A 265 -4.06 -21.46 -14.89
N ALA A 266 -4.20 -20.74 -15.99
CA ALA A 266 -4.24 -21.34 -17.34
C ALA A 266 -2.93 -22.05 -17.71
N LEU A 267 -1.82 -21.68 -17.08
CA LEU A 267 -0.51 -22.33 -17.28
C LEU A 267 -0.28 -23.50 -16.32
N GLY A 268 -1.22 -23.79 -15.41
CA GLY A 268 -1.07 -24.87 -14.43
C GLY A 268 -0.02 -24.56 -13.35
N LEU A 269 0.28 -23.29 -13.10
CA LEU A 269 1.25 -22.84 -12.10
C LEU A 269 0.59 -22.51 -10.73
N ASP A 270 -0.73 -22.59 -10.67
CA ASP A 270 -1.55 -22.15 -9.55
C ASP A 270 -1.22 -22.93 -8.25
N ASP A 271 -1.05 -24.25 -8.37
CA ASP A 271 -0.80 -25.14 -7.24
C ASP A 271 0.67 -25.12 -6.74
N SER A 272 1.55 -24.45 -7.47
CA SER A 272 2.99 -24.39 -7.14
C SER A 272 3.51 -22.96 -6.91
N THR A 273 2.63 -21.95 -6.92
CA THR A 273 3.03 -20.56 -6.79
C THR A 273 2.41 -19.92 -5.54
N ILE A 274 3.26 -19.33 -4.71
CA ILE A 274 2.83 -18.43 -3.63
C ILE A 274 2.35 -17.14 -4.26
N VAL A 275 1.11 -16.75 -3.97
CA VAL A 275 0.52 -15.49 -4.45
C VAL A 275 0.33 -14.54 -3.28
N VAL A 276 0.95 -13.35 -3.38
CA VAL A 276 0.82 -12.27 -2.40
C VAL A 276 0.23 -11.05 -3.08
N LEU A 277 -0.89 -10.55 -2.59
CA LEU A 277 -1.50 -9.30 -3.02
C LEU A 277 -1.50 -8.33 -1.86
N ILE A 278 -0.89 -7.16 -2.06
CA ILE A 278 -0.79 -6.12 -1.03
C ILE A 278 -1.07 -4.73 -1.60
N GLY A 279 -1.53 -3.82 -0.73
CA GLY A 279 -1.35 -2.37 -0.93
C GLY A 279 -0.10 -1.91 -0.20
N ASP A 280 0.60 -0.91 -0.73
CA ASP A 280 1.81 -0.37 -0.09
C ASP A 280 1.50 0.54 1.11
N HIS A 281 0.30 1.08 1.20
CA HIS A 281 -0.26 1.84 2.33
C HIS A 281 -1.78 2.01 2.14
N GLY A 282 -2.46 2.52 3.15
CA GLY A 282 -3.86 2.92 3.08
C GLY A 282 -4.07 4.26 2.37
N TRP A 283 -5.33 4.75 2.35
CA TRP A 283 -5.70 5.96 1.63
C TRP A 283 -6.93 6.63 2.23
N SER A 284 -6.84 7.93 2.55
CA SER A 284 -7.97 8.73 3.01
C SER A 284 -8.76 9.29 1.82
N LEU A 285 -10.07 9.18 1.87
CA LEU A 285 -11.03 9.68 0.87
C LEU A 285 -12.02 10.69 1.48
N GLY A 286 -11.50 11.64 2.26
CA GLY A 286 -12.27 12.61 3.03
C GLY A 286 -12.41 12.24 4.50
N ASP A 287 -11.89 11.10 4.92
CA ASP A 287 -11.91 10.65 6.31
C ASP A 287 -11.10 11.62 7.16
N HIS A 288 -11.64 12.06 8.30
CA HIS A 288 -11.09 13.10 9.16
C HIS A 288 -10.85 14.46 8.43
N GLY A 289 -11.51 14.69 7.30
CA GLY A 289 -11.27 15.82 6.40
C GLY A 289 -9.93 15.73 5.65
N LEU A 290 -9.27 14.57 5.67
CA LEU A 290 -7.98 14.32 5.02
C LEU A 290 -8.16 13.61 3.67
N TRP A 291 -7.19 13.79 2.79
CA TRP A 291 -7.12 13.17 1.47
C TRP A 291 -5.74 12.58 1.22
N ALA A 292 -5.70 11.53 0.44
CA ALA A 292 -4.49 10.77 0.13
C ALA A 292 -3.98 9.99 1.36
N LYS A 293 -2.70 10.02 1.60
CA LYS A 293 -1.97 9.31 2.66
C LYS A 293 -1.29 10.33 3.57
N HIS A 294 -0.18 10.05 4.16
CA HIS A 294 0.66 10.98 4.93
C HIS A 294 0.11 11.30 6.34
N SER A 295 -0.61 10.37 6.95
CA SER A 295 -1.10 10.49 8.31
C SER A 295 -0.84 9.19 9.09
N THR A 296 -0.99 9.25 10.41
CA THR A 296 -0.86 8.11 11.31
C THR A 296 -2.20 7.49 11.70
N PHE A 297 -3.29 7.95 11.12
CA PHE A 297 -4.61 7.34 11.28
C PHE A 297 -4.67 5.94 10.66
N ASP A 298 -5.55 5.11 11.18
CA ASP A 298 -5.74 3.72 10.73
C ASP A 298 -5.97 3.64 9.22
N VAL A 299 -6.80 4.52 8.68
CA VAL A 299 -7.15 4.56 7.25
C VAL A 299 -5.94 4.76 6.34
N ALA A 300 -4.84 5.38 6.81
CA ALA A 300 -3.63 5.60 6.02
C ALA A 300 -2.54 4.53 6.26
N THR A 301 -2.53 3.90 7.43
CA THR A 301 -1.52 2.90 7.80
C THR A 301 -1.97 1.47 7.58
N ARG A 302 -3.27 1.17 7.75
CA ARG A 302 -3.82 -0.15 7.44
C ARG A 302 -3.95 -0.34 5.94
N THR A 303 -3.58 -1.51 5.44
CA THR A 303 -3.58 -1.80 4.01
C THR A 303 -4.13 -3.17 3.69
N VAL A 304 -4.40 -3.44 2.40
CA VAL A 304 -4.82 -4.76 1.94
C VAL A 304 -3.64 -5.73 1.97
N ALA A 305 -3.90 -6.94 2.46
CA ALA A 305 -3.00 -8.08 2.34
C ALA A 305 -3.80 -9.37 2.20
N VAL A 306 -3.52 -10.10 1.13
CA VAL A 306 -4.09 -11.43 0.86
C VAL A 306 -2.95 -12.34 0.45
N MET A 307 -2.88 -13.54 1.01
CA MET A 307 -1.88 -14.53 0.63
C MET A 307 -2.53 -15.88 0.40
N ARG A 308 -2.13 -16.54 -0.69
CA ARG A 308 -2.38 -17.94 -0.95
C ARG A 308 -1.03 -18.64 -1.13
N ALA A 309 -0.81 -19.74 -0.41
CA ALA A 309 0.43 -20.49 -0.45
C ALA A 309 0.15 -21.98 -0.69
N PRO A 310 0.87 -22.66 -1.58
CA PRO A 310 0.79 -24.10 -1.76
C PRO A 310 1.04 -24.83 -0.45
N GLY A 311 0.26 -25.90 -0.18
CA GLY A 311 0.37 -26.69 1.06
C GLY A 311 -0.36 -26.10 2.26
N PHE A 312 -1.04 -24.97 2.11
CA PHE A 312 -1.90 -24.36 3.12
C PHE A 312 -3.35 -24.33 2.61
N ASP A 313 -4.22 -25.07 3.29
CA ASP A 313 -5.65 -25.14 2.93
C ASP A 313 -6.52 -24.16 3.72
N SER A 314 -5.92 -23.40 4.64
CA SER A 314 -6.64 -22.37 5.39
C SER A 314 -7.10 -21.26 4.48
N THR A 315 -8.38 -20.93 4.55
CA THR A 315 -9.00 -19.81 3.85
C THR A 315 -9.81 -18.98 4.83
N GLY A 316 -10.05 -17.72 4.49
CA GLY A 316 -10.85 -16.83 5.32
C GLY A 316 -10.05 -15.66 5.87
N THR A 317 -10.42 -15.17 7.05
CA THR A 317 -9.94 -13.91 7.60
C THR A 317 -9.11 -14.14 8.85
N ALA A 318 -7.81 -13.82 8.79
CA ALA A 318 -6.92 -13.74 9.96
C ALA A 318 -7.00 -12.34 10.56
N GLN A 319 -7.22 -12.27 11.88
CA GLN A 319 -7.31 -11.01 12.62
C GLN A 319 -6.01 -10.64 13.35
N GLY A 320 -5.03 -11.54 13.37
CA GLY A 320 -3.73 -11.26 13.96
C GLY A 320 -3.04 -10.07 13.27
N LEU A 321 -2.32 -9.27 14.06
CA LEU A 321 -1.56 -8.11 13.57
C LEU A 321 -0.38 -8.57 12.73
N VAL A 322 -0.22 -8.00 11.54
CA VAL A 322 0.93 -8.20 10.64
C VAL A 322 1.39 -6.87 10.03
N GLU A 323 2.64 -6.79 9.63
CA GLU A 323 3.23 -5.62 8.98
C GLU A 323 3.80 -5.97 7.61
N LEU A 324 3.90 -5.01 6.70
CA LEU A 324 4.48 -5.28 5.38
C LEU A 324 5.95 -5.72 5.45
N VAL A 325 6.70 -5.28 6.47
CA VAL A 325 8.08 -5.73 6.73
C VAL A 325 8.18 -7.24 7.02
N ASP A 326 7.06 -7.89 7.37
CA ASP A 326 6.97 -9.32 7.67
C ASP A 326 6.90 -10.20 6.42
N ILE A 327 6.62 -9.60 5.25
CA ILE A 327 6.46 -10.36 4.00
C ILE A 327 7.76 -11.04 3.61
N TYR A 328 8.89 -10.35 3.73
CA TYR A 328 10.18 -10.95 3.39
C TYR A 328 10.47 -12.20 4.22
N PRO A 329 10.54 -12.17 5.57
CA PRO A 329 10.76 -13.39 6.36
C PRO A 329 9.67 -14.44 6.15
N THR A 330 8.41 -14.08 5.89
CA THR A 330 7.32 -15.03 5.63
C THR A 330 7.54 -15.80 4.31
N LEU A 331 7.97 -15.11 3.25
CA LEU A 331 8.28 -15.78 1.99
C LEU A 331 9.45 -16.75 2.14
N LEU A 332 10.50 -16.40 2.89
CA LEU A 332 11.62 -17.30 3.12
C LEU A 332 11.25 -18.52 3.96
N ASP A 333 10.41 -18.33 4.96
CA ASP A 333 9.85 -19.41 5.79
C ASP A 333 9.03 -20.38 4.95
N LEU A 334 8.15 -19.88 4.07
CA LEU A 334 7.38 -20.69 3.12
C LEU A 334 8.24 -21.46 2.10
N LEU A 335 9.44 -20.96 1.81
CA LEU A 335 10.40 -21.56 0.87
C LEU A 335 11.41 -22.48 1.57
N ASP A 336 11.36 -22.61 2.89
CA ASP A 336 12.34 -23.34 3.72
C ASP A 336 13.79 -22.85 3.47
N VAL A 337 13.94 -21.49 3.40
CA VAL A 337 15.22 -20.81 3.17
C VAL A 337 15.62 -20.02 4.40
N GLU A 338 16.86 -20.21 4.86
CA GLU A 338 17.41 -19.50 6.02
C GLU A 338 17.41 -17.97 5.78
N PRO A 339 16.77 -17.18 6.65
CA PRO A 339 16.68 -15.75 6.48
C PRO A 339 18.01 -15.04 6.75
N PRO A 340 18.34 -13.99 6.01
CA PRO A 340 19.50 -13.16 6.31
C PRO A 340 19.32 -12.42 7.64
N GLY A 341 20.40 -12.28 8.40
CA GLY A 341 20.37 -11.79 9.79
C GLY A 341 19.99 -10.32 9.98
N HIS A 342 19.71 -9.57 8.90
CA HIS A 342 19.31 -8.16 8.98
C HIS A 342 17.78 -7.96 9.09
N LEU A 343 16.97 -9.02 8.88
CA LEU A 343 15.51 -8.88 8.87
C LEU A 343 14.95 -8.47 10.23
N GLN A 344 14.08 -7.49 10.23
CA GLN A 344 13.40 -6.94 11.41
C GLN A 344 11.91 -7.29 11.46
N GLY A 345 11.40 -7.95 10.42
CA GLY A 345 10.06 -8.53 10.38
C GLY A 345 10.01 -9.92 11.03
N GLN A 346 8.81 -10.45 11.20
CA GLN A 346 8.55 -11.78 11.71
C GLN A 346 7.68 -12.56 10.73
N SER A 347 7.97 -13.85 10.52
CA SER A 347 7.11 -14.71 9.70
C SER A 347 5.71 -14.83 10.29
N PHE A 348 4.69 -14.68 9.45
CA PHE A 348 3.30 -14.93 9.80
C PHE A 348 2.77 -16.24 9.17
N VAL A 349 3.62 -17.18 8.80
CA VAL A 349 3.24 -18.54 8.39
C VAL A 349 2.28 -19.21 9.38
N PRO A 350 2.41 -19.04 10.71
CA PRO A 350 1.41 -19.59 11.64
C PRO A 350 -0.03 -19.15 11.37
N LEU A 351 -0.25 -17.91 10.87
CA LEU A 351 -1.59 -17.42 10.49
C LEU A 351 -2.09 -18.00 9.16
N LEU A 352 -1.19 -18.49 8.30
CA LEU A 352 -1.57 -19.25 7.10
C LEU A 352 -1.97 -20.70 7.46
N ALA A 353 -1.36 -21.28 8.49
CA ALA A 353 -1.68 -22.62 8.99
C ALA A 353 -2.99 -22.62 9.80
N ASP A 354 -3.19 -21.61 10.63
CA ASP A 354 -4.39 -21.41 11.45
C ASP A 354 -4.74 -19.91 11.51
N ILE A 355 -5.83 -19.51 10.87
CA ILE A 355 -6.30 -18.12 10.86
C ILE A 355 -6.65 -17.55 12.24
N ALA A 356 -6.83 -18.42 13.24
CA ALA A 356 -7.08 -18.06 14.65
C ALA A 356 -5.78 -17.97 15.47
N ALA A 357 -4.62 -18.30 14.90
CA ALA A 357 -3.35 -18.15 15.58
C ALA A 357 -3.11 -16.68 16.00
N PRO A 358 -2.39 -16.43 17.10
CA PRO A 358 -2.06 -15.08 17.50
C PRO A 358 -1.13 -14.40 16.46
N GLY A 359 -1.41 -13.15 16.14
CA GLY A 359 -0.47 -12.29 15.43
C GLY A 359 0.58 -11.69 16.37
N LYS A 360 1.21 -10.62 15.94
CA LYS A 360 2.10 -9.81 16.78
C LYS A 360 1.33 -9.17 17.93
N GLU A 361 2.01 -8.90 19.04
CA GLU A 361 1.47 -8.09 20.15
C GLU A 361 1.17 -6.66 19.69
N ALA A 362 2.06 -6.09 18.87
CA ALA A 362 1.91 -4.74 18.33
C ALA A 362 2.56 -4.60 16.94
N VAL A 363 2.12 -3.58 16.21
CA VAL A 363 2.71 -3.09 14.96
C VAL A 363 3.13 -1.63 15.10
N PHE A 364 4.11 -1.20 14.29
CA PHE A 364 4.82 0.05 14.51
C PHE A 364 4.93 0.91 13.23
N PRO A 365 3.82 1.44 12.74
CA PRO A 365 3.86 2.44 11.68
C PRO A 365 4.56 3.73 12.14
N ARG A 366 5.13 4.45 11.18
CA ARG A 366 5.68 5.78 11.48
C ARG A 366 5.45 6.75 10.33
N TRP A 367 5.37 8.04 10.66
CA TRP A 367 5.33 9.10 9.66
C TRP A 367 6.11 10.33 10.14
N LYS A 368 7.18 10.68 9.40
CA LYS A 368 8.08 11.81 9.75
C LYS A 368 8.61 11.67 11.18
N ASN A 369 8.21 12.58 12.06
CA ASN A 369 8.60 12.62 13.48
C ASN A 369 7.55 11.98 14.41
N ALA A 370 6.59 11.25 13.86
CA ALA A 370 5.58 10.53 14.64
C ALA A 370 5.86 9.02 14.61
N ASP A 371 5.91 8.41 15.78
CA ASP A 371 5.96 6.97 15.96
C ASP A 371 4.60 6.47 16.44
N VAL A 372 4.13 5.37 15.90
CA VAL A 372 2.88 4.73 16.27
C VAL A 372 3.18 3.36 16.88
N VAL A 373 2.50 3.04 17.97
CA VAL A 373 2.34 1.68 18.44
C VAL A 373 0.86 1.33 18.39
N LYS A 374 0.55 0.22 17.76
CA LYS A 374 -0.81 -0.25 17.62
C LYS A 374 -0.91 -1.71 18.03
N THR A 375 -1.78 -1.98 18.98
CA THR A 375 -2.22 -3.30 19.41
C THR A 375 -3.57 -3.63 18.77
N GLU A 376 -4.15 -4.78 19.05
CA GLU A 376 -5.51 -5.11 18.58
C GLU A 376 -6.56 -4.07 19.02
N ARG A 377 -6.38 -3.50 20.20
CA ARG A 377 -7.35 -2.54 20.78
C ARG A 377 -6.91 -1.09 20.67
N TYR A 378 -5.68 -0.76 20.97
CA TYR A 378 -5.25 0.63 21.13
C TYR A 378 -4.25 1.04 20.04
N ALA A 379 -4.37 2.28 19.57
CA ALA A 379 -3.37 2.94 18.76
C ALA A 379 -2.88 4.20 19.48
N LEU A 380 -1.57 4.30 19.74
CA LEU A 380 -0.94 5.48 20.31
C LEU A 380 0.06 6.07 19.31
N THR A 381 -0.15 7.31 18.91
CA THR A 381 0.81 8.10 18.13
C THR A 381 1.50 9.10 19.04
N THR A 382 2.84 9.15 18.97
CA THR A 382 3.66 10.12 19.69
C THR A 382 4.51 10.90 18.70
N TRP A 383 4.40 12.23 18.70
CA TRP A 383 5.26 13.15 17.94
C TRP A 383 6.44 13.58 18.77
N PHE A 384 7.59 13.72 18.14
CA PHE A 384 8.84 14.07 18.78
C PHE A 384 9.46 15.34 18.17
N ASP A 385 10.14 16.12 19.00
CA ASP A 385 11.00 17.21 18.53
C ASP A 385 12.35 16.66 18.01
N ARG A 386 13.20 17.60 17.53
CA ARG A 386 14.54 17.22 17.01
C ARG A 386 15.47 16.66 18.08
N GLN A 387 15.18 16.88 19.36
CA GLN A 387 15.92 16.33 20.51
C GLN A 387 15.36 14.98 20.98
N GLY A 388 14.33 14.46 20.33
CA GLY A 388 13.70 13.20 20.69
C GLY A 388 12.73 13.29 21.87
N ARG A 389 12.32 14.49 22.29
CA ARG A 389 11.33 14.67 23.36
C ARG A 389 9.93 14.61 22.78
N SER A 390 9.01 13.91 23.47
CA SER A 390 7.59 13.90 23.09
C SER A 390 7.01 15.31 23.19
N ILE A 391 6.36 15.77 22.11
CA ILE A 391 5.73 17.09 22.02
C ILE A 391 4.21 17.03 21.89
N ALA A 392 3.68 15.90 21.43
CA ALA A 392 2.24 15.70 21.28
C ALA A 392 1.92 14.19 21.26
N GLU A 393 0.69 13.85 21.63
CA GLU A 393 0.18 12.49 21.57
C GLU A 393 -1.28 12.46 21.11
N MET A 394 -1.67 11.42 20.42
CA MET A 394 -3.05 11.02 20.26
C MET A 394 -3.18 9.51 20.47
N MET A 395 -4.32 9.09 21.01
CA MET A 395 -4.60 7.69 21.31
C MET A 395 -6.06 7.38 21.01
N PHE A 396 -6.31 6.22 20.40
CA PHE A 396 -7.65 5.73 20.11
C PHE A 396 -7.87 4.35 20.71
N ASP A 397 -9.12 4.05 21.11
CA ASP A 397 -9.56 2.76 21.61
C ASP A 397 -10.45 2.10 20.54
N HIS A 398 -9.87 1.25 19.70
CA HIS A 398 -10.56 0.63 18.58
C HIS A 398 -11.63 -0.42 18.98
N GLU A 399 -11.76 -0.77 20.23
CA GLU A 399 -12.87 -1.61 20.69
C GLU A 399 -14.19 -0.82 20.67
N ILE A 400 -14.15 0.48 20.92
CA ILE A 400 -15.33 1.35 21.02
C ILE A 400 -15.36 2.47 19.98
N ASP A 401 -14.21 2.81 19.38
CA ASP A 401 -14.05 3.91 18.41
C ASP A 401 -13.18 3.47 17.21
N ARG A 402 -13.77 2.68 16.32
CA ARG A 402 -13.11 2.20 15.09
C ARG A 402 -12.80 3.30 14.08
N ASP A 403 -13.54 4.41 14.15
CA ASP A 403 -13.40 5.53 13.22
C ASP A 403 -12.45 6.62 13.74
N GLU A 404 -11.82 6.39 14.89
CA GLU A 404 -10.86 7.32 15.47
C GLU A 404 -11.42 8.75 15.63
N ILE A 405 -12.61 8.88 16.28
CA ILE A 405 -13.36 10.13 16.42
C ILE A 405 -12.92 10.96 17.63
N GLU A 406 -12.46 10.30 18.71
CA GLU A 406 -12.11 10.94 19.97
C GLU A 406 -10.69 10.58 20.42
N ASN A 407 -9.84 11.60 20.61
CA ASN A 407 -8.52 11.39 21.21
C ASN A 407 -8.61 11.13 22.72
N VAL A 408 -8.42 9.88 23.12
CA VAL A 408 -8.45 9.46 24.54
C VAL A 408 -7.09 9.58 25.27
N ALA A 409 -6.03 10.09 24.62
CA ALA A 409 -4.72 10.25 25.24
C ALA A 409 -4.74 11.10 26.53
N PRO A 410 -5.58 12.15 26.70
CA PRO A 410 -5.70 12.91 27.94
C PRO A 410 -6.42 12.17 29.08
N ASN A 411 -7.09 11.03 28.79
CA ASN A 411 -7.87 10.31 29.80
C ASN A 411 -6.96 9.68 30.87
N GLY A 412 -7.01 10.20 32.07
CA GLY A 412 -6.19 9.75 33.22
C GLY A 412 -6.45 8.26 33.59
N LYS A 413 -7.62 7.70 33.28
CA LYS A 413 -7.93 6.28 33.51
C LYS A 413 -7.09 5.35 32.63
N LEU A 414 -6.65 5.83 31.46
CA LEU A 414 -5.82 5.08 30.51
C LEU A 414 -4.31 5.30 30.72
N ARG A 415 -3.89 5.92 31.83
CA ARG A 415 -2.48 6.22 32.09
C ARG A 415 -1.58 4.97 32.08
N LEU A 416 -2.00 3.87 32.67
CA LEU A 416 -1.22 2.62 32.69
C LEU A 416 -1.16 1.98 31.31
N THR A 417 -2.28 1.95 30.57
CA THR A 417 -2.34 1.47 29.18
C THR A 417 -1.37 2.27 28.30
N LYS A 418 -1.40 3.60 28.40
CA LYS A 418 -0.49 4.47 27.65
C LYS A 418 0.98 4.23 28.00
N GLN A 419 1.29 3.97 29.28
CA GLN A 419 2.65 3.60 29.71
C GLN A 419 3.10 2.27 29.10
N ALA A 420 2.23 1.25 29.08
CA ALA A 420 2.53 -0.04 28.44
C ALA A 420 2.79 0.12 26.94
N LEU A 421 1.96 0.89 26.24
CA LEU A 421 2.16 1.16 24.82
C LEU A 421 3.50 1.89 24.54
N ARG A 422 3.87 2.85 25.38
CA ARG A 422 5.18 3.52 25.25
C ARG A 422 6.35 2.56 25.49
N ALA A 423 6.22 1.63 26.43
CA ALA A 423 7.25 0.61 26.68
C ALA A 423 7.49 -0.26 25.45
N LEU A 424 6.43 -0.66 24.72
CA LEU A 424 6.58 -1.40 23.46
C LEU A 424 7.37 -0.60 22.40
N LEU A 425 7.14 0.72 22.28
CA LEU A 425 7.94 1.57 21.39
C LEU A 425 9.41 1.69 21.82
N GLU A 426 9.68 1.75 23.14
CA GLU A 426 11.03 1.81 23.68
C GLU A 426 11.77 0.51 23.46
N ASP A 427 11.11 -0.64 23.61
CA ASP A 427 11.70 -1.96 23.39
C ASP A 427 12.07 -2.15 21.91
N LEU A 428 11.17 -1.78 20.98
CA LEU A 428 11.48 -1.75 19.55
C LEU A 428 12.74 -0.92 19.27
N GLY A 429 12.82 0.29 19.81
CA GLY A 429 13.98 1.17 19.63
C GLY A 429 15.29 0.63 20.24
N ARG A 430 15.23 -0.38 21.12
CA ARG A 430 16.43 -1.08 21.63
C ARG A 430 16.85 -2.21 20.67
N GLU A 431 15.90 -2.91 20.07
CA GLU A 431 16.16 -3.96 19.09
C GLU A 431 16.72 -3.42 17.78
N GLU A 432 16.39 -2.16 17.43
CA GLU A 432 16.88 -1.50 16.22
C GLU A 432 18.27 -0.85 16.34
N ARG A 433 18.90 -0.87 17.52
CA ARG A 433 20.24 -0.34 17.79
C ARG A 433 21.31 -1.42 17.75
#